data_7a7217858ef9eda570a8fa3599729ab0
#
_entry.id   7a7217858ef9eda570a8fa3599729ab0
#
_cell.length_a   1.000
_cell.length_b   1.000
_cell.length_c   1.000
_cell.angle_alpha   90.00
_cell.angle_beta   90.00
_cell.angle_gamma   90.00
#
_symmetry.space_group_name_H-M   'P 1'
#
loop_
_entity.id
_entity.type
_entity.pdbx_description
1 polymer ?
#
loop_
_entity_poly.entity_id
_entity_poly.type
_entity_poly.pdbx_seq_one_letter_code
_entity_poly.pdbx_strand_id
1 'polypeptide(L)'
;MKPDLHTHTTSSDGLLTPAELVALADKHRVTLLAVTDHDTFDGAAQLLGKPAPMPILQGVELSLRDMSGLHLLGYGRGTDTPLHRKVQALSQLRLGRARQMVEKLNALGYPLDYDEIAREAKGSVGRPHIARAMVSRGYVADTREAFDRFLADGAPAYVAGERLSMA
;
A
#
# COMPACT_ATOMS: atom_id res chain seq x y z
N MET A 1 -15.48 -22.68 -7.09
CA MET A 1 -14.25 -22.08 -6.55
C MET A 1 -14.46 -20.56 -6.54
N LYS A 2 -14.10 -19.85 -5.46
CA LYS A 2 -14.25 -18.39 -5.35
C LYS A 2 -12.89 -17.82 -4.90
N PRO A 3 -11.88 -17.69 -5.78
CA PRO A 3 -10.61 -17.09 -5.44
C PRO A 3 -10.74 -15.57 -5.33
N ASP A 4 -9.95 -14.97 -4.45
CA ASP A 4 -9.67 -13.54 -4.42
C ASP A 4 -8.16 -13.35 -4.57
N LEU A 5 -7.74 -12.83 -5.71
CA LEU A 5 -6.34 -12.78 -6.12
C LEU A 5 -5.73 -11.37 -6.04
N HIS A 6 -6.49 -10.36 -5.58
CA HIS A 6 -5.99 -9.00 -5.48
C HIS A 6 -6.55 -8.34 -4.21
N THR A 7 -5.78 -8.39 -3.14
CA THR A 7 -6.19 -7.82 -1.85
C THR A 7 -5.04 -7.11 -1.17
N HIS A 8 -5.39 -6.08 -0.39
CA HIS A 8 -4.44 -5.25 0.35
C HIS A 8 -4.69 -5.29 1.84
N THR A 9 -3.62 -5.17 2.60
CA THR A 9 -3.64 -5.11 4.06
C THR A 9 -3.09 -3.76 4.55
N THR A 10 -3.09 -3.58 5.87
CA THR A 10 -2.42 -2.42 6.50
C THR A 10 -0.91 -2.40 6.26
N SER A 11 -0.32 -3.45 5.67
CA SER A 11 1.09 -3.43 5.25
C SER A 11 1.33 -2.52 4.04
N SER A 12 0.27 -2.12 3.32
CA SER A 12 0.31 -1.11 2.27
C SER A 12 -0.75 -0.03 2.49
N ASP A 13 -1.89 -0.10 1.85
CA ASP A 13 -2.95 0.91 1.90
C ASP A 13 -4.35 0.33 2.17
N GLY A 14 -4.44 -0.96 2.44
CA GLY A 14 -5.63 -1.62 2.92
C GLY A 14 -6.03 -1.18 4.33
N LEU A 15 -7.28 -1.39 4.68
CA LEU A 15 -7.86 -1.00 5.98
C LEU A 15 -7.77 -2.11 7.03
N LEU A 16 -7.59 -3.37 6.59
CA LEU A 16 -7.61 -4.54 7.45
C LEU A 16 -6.18 -5.04 7.68
N THR A 17 -5.89 -5.47 8.90
CA THR A 17 -4.69 -6.26 9.17
C THR A 17 -4.74 -7.58 8.40
N PRO A 18 -3.60 -8.25 8.16
CA PRO A 18 -3.60 -9.54 7.48
C PRO A 18 -4.55 -10.57 8.12
N ALA A 19 -4.64 -10.62 9.45
CA ALA A 19 -5.51 -11.54 10.16
C ALA A 19 -7.00 -11.19 9.98
N GLU A 20 -7.36 -9.90 10.04
CA GLU A 20 -8.73 -9.43 9.78
C GLU A 20 -9.15 -9.70 8.34
N LEU A 21 -8.23 -9.55 7.38
CA LEU A 21 -8.49 -9.87 5.97
C LEU A 21 -8.80 -11.35 5.78
N VAL A 22 -8.04 -12.26 6.41
CA VAL A 22 -8.31 -13.71 6.37
C VAL A 22 -9.69 -14.01 6.97
N ALA A 23 -10.04 -13.40 8.11
CA ALA A 23 -11.34 -13.61 8.75
C ALA A 23 -12.50 -13.11 7.86
N LEU A 24 -12.32 -11.97 7.19
CA LEU A 24 -13.31 -11.45 6.25
C LEU A 24 -13.45 -12.35 5.02
N ALA A 25 -12.34 -12.83 4.46
CA ALA A 25 -12.33 -13.74 3.32
C ALA A 25 -13.05 -15.08 3.64
N ASP A 26 -12.85 -15.64 4.84
CA ASP A 26 -13.56 -16.81 5.31
C ASP A 26 -15.07 -16.58 5.42
N LYS A 27 -15.48 -15.49 6.05
CA LYS A 27 -16.89 -15.08 6.12
C LYS A 27 -17.54 -14.99 4.72
N HIS A 28 -16.80 -14.56 3.73
CA HIS A 28 -17.26 -14.46 2.33
C HIS A 28 -17.05 -15.73 1.52
N ARG A 29 -16.61 -16.84 2.16
CA ARG A 29 -16.36 -18.16 1.55
C ARG A 29 -15.38 -18.10 0.38
N VAL A 30 -14.33 -17.28 0.53
CA VAL A 30 -13.19 -17.27 -0.37
C VAL A 30 -12.47 -18.62 -0.26
N THR A 31 -12.11 -19.21 -1.41
CA THR A 31 -11.50 -20.54 -1.46
C THR A 31 -9.99 -20.53 -1.72
N LEU A 32 -9.45 -19.38 -2.09
CA LEU A 32 -8.03 -19.06 -2.26
C LEU A 32 -7.86 -17.56 -2.10
N LEU A 33 -7.02 -17.13 -1.17
CA LEU A 33 -6.75 -15.70 -0.93
C LEU A 33 -5.31 -15.37 -1.33
N ALA A 34 -5.11 -14.37 -2.18
CA ALA A 34 -3.80 -13.77 -2.40
C ALA A 34 -3.69 -12.43 -1.67
N VAL A 35 -2.60 -12.23 -0.95
CA VAL A 35 -2.26 -10.94 -0.34
C VAL A 35 -1.21 -10.28 -1.23
N THR A 36 -1.57 -9.13 -1.82
CA THR A 36 -0.82 -8.45 -2.89
C THR A 36 -0.57 -6.99 -2.55
N ASP A 37 -0.07 -6.73 -1.35
CA ASP A 37 0.24 -5.38 -0.89
C ASP A 37 1.16 -4.63 -1.87
N HIS A 38 0.99 -3.31 -1.96
CA HIS A 38 1.80 -2.46 -2.82
C HIS A 38 3.27 -2.46 -2.41
N ASP A 39 4.13 -2.89 -3.31
CA ASP A 39 5.60 -2.86 -3.21
C ASP A 39 6.15 -3.48 -1.90
N THR A 40 5.42 -4.44 -1.31
CA THR A 40 5.86 -5.18 -0.12
C THR A 40 5.26 -6.58 -0.04
N PHE A 41 5.97 -7.50 0.60
CA PHE A 41 5.48 -8.83 0.97
C PHE A 41 5.09 -8.94 2.44
N ASP A 42 5.18 -7.86 3.23
CA ASP A 42 5.07 -7.91 4.69
C ASP A 42 3.69 -8.40 5.17
N GLY A 43 2.62 -8.06 4.46
CA GLY A 43 1.26 -8.55 4.77
C GLY A 43 1.15 -10.06 4.61
N ALA A 44 1.59 -10.58 3.48
CA ALA A 44 1.61 -12.02 3.21
C ALA A 44 2.55 -12.77 4.16
N ALA A 45 3.73 -12.22 4.45
CA ALA A 45 4.71 -12.83 5.34
C ALA A 45 4.17 -13.10 6.75
N GLN A 46 3.29 -12.23 7.25
CA GLN A 46 2.65 -12.40 8.56
C GLN A 46 1.70 -13.61 8.62
N LEU A 47 1.26 -14.13 7.48
CA LEU A 47 0.32 -15.25 7.37
C LEU A 47 1.00 -16.57 7.02
N LEU A 48 2.20 -16.52 6.45
CA LEU A 48 2.92 -17.72 6.02
C LEU A 48 3.22 -18.64 7.22
N GLY A 49 2.96 -19.93 7.03
CA GLY A 49 3.17 -20.95 8.07
C GLY A 49 2.14 -20.94 9.21
N LYS A 50 1.16 -20.04 9.17
CA LYS A 50 0.06 -20.02 10.14
C LYS A 50 -1.14 -20.79 9.61
N PRO A 51 -1.93 -21.44 10.50
CA PRO A 51 -3.20 -22.04 10.11
C PRO A 51 -4.15 -21.00 9.54
N ALA A 52 -4.80 -21.33 8.42
CA ALA A 52 -5.80 -20.48 7.79
C ALA A 52 -6.94 -21.33 7.22
N PRO A 53 -8.19 -20.83 7.19
CA PRO A 53 -9.35 -21.57 6.71
C PRO A 53 -9.32 -21.82 5.18
N MET A 54 -8.47 -21.10 4.44
CA MET A 54 -8.22 -21.29 3.02
C MET A 54 -6.72 -21.19 2.72
N PRO A 55 -6.25 -21.72 1.58
CA PRO A 55 -4.88 -21.48 1.11
C PRO A 55 -4.60 -19.98 0.94
N ILE A 56 -3.43 -19.57 1.44
CA ILE A 56 -2.92 -18.20 1.27
C ILE A 56 -1.82 -18.22 0.21
N LEU A 57 -1.96 -17.36 -0.80
CA LEU A 57 -0.96 -17.13 -1.84
C LEU A 57 -0.22 -15.83 -1.53
N GLN A 58 1.10 -15.91 -1.43
CA GLN A 58 1.94 -14.73 -1.35
C GLN A 58 1.98 -14.04 -2.71
N GLY A 59 1.69 -12.74 -2.71
CA GLY A 59 1.75 -11.90 -3.89
C GLY A 59 2.27 -10.51 -3.55
N VAL A 60 2.41 -9.71 -4.57
CA VAL A 60 2.78 -8.29 -4.50
C VAL A 60 2.15 -7.55 -5.67
N GLU A 61 1.71 -6.33 -5.45
CA GLU A 61 1.35 -5.40 -6.50
C GLU A 61 2.48 -4.40 -6.72
N LEU A 62 3.16 -4.50 -7.87
CA LEU A 62 4.31 -3.69 -8.22
C LEU A 62 3.89 -2.42 -8.96
N SER A 63 4.36 -1.27 -8.48
CA SER A 63 4.22 0.00 -9.18
C SER A 63 5.26 0.09 -10.30
N LEU A 64 4.81 0.27 -11.57
CA LEU A 64 5.69 0.34 -12.74
C LEU A 64 5.99 1.80 -13.11
N ARG A 65 7.24 2.06 -13.55
CA ARG A 65 7.68 3.37 -14.01
C ARG A 65 7.17 3.68 -15.42
N ASP A 66 7.27 2.69 -16.29
CA ASP A 66 7.13 2.88 -17.74
C ASP A 66 5.66 2.91 -18.20
N MET A 67 4.73 2.64 -17.29
CA MET A 67 3.30 2.59 -17.58
C MET A 67 2.53 3.30 -16.47
N SER A 68 2.34 4.59 -16.61
CA SER A 68 1.61 5.40 -15.61
C SER A 68 0.20 4.84 -15.36
N GLY A 69 -0.12 4.57 -14.10
CA GLY A 69 -1.41 4.03 -13.68
C GLY A 69 -1.58 2.52 -13.83
N LEU A 70 -0.57 1.79 -14.35
CA LEU A 70 -0.59 0.33 -14.38
C LEU A 70 0.24 -0.24 -13.24
N HIS A 71 -0.30 -1.29 -12.64
CA HIS A 71 0.38 -2.10 -11.64
C HIS A 71 0.47 -3.54 -12.14
N LEU A 72 1.53 -4.23 -11.74
CA LEU A 72 1.75 -5.63 -12.07
C LEU A 72 1.55 -6.49 -10.83
N LEU A 73 0.64 -7.44 -10.90
CA LEU A 73 0.48 -8.45 -9.85
C LEU A 73 1.49 -9.58 -10.05
N GLY A 74 2.31 -9.80 -9.04
CA GLY A 74 3.25 -10.91 -8.98
C GLY A 74 2.84 -11.91 -7.90
N TYR A 75 2.92 -13.21 -8.21
CA TYR A 75 2.62 -14.28 -7.26
C TYR A 75 3.77 -15.26 -7.19
N GLY A 76 4.08 -15.75 -5.98
CA GLY A 76 5.15 -16.71 -5.83
C GLY A 76 5.35 -17.14 -4.38
N ARG A 77 6.20 -18.14 -4.20
CA ARG A 77 6.70 -18.56 -2.88
C ARG A 77 8.19 -18.28 -2.80
N GLY A 78 8.63 -17.72 -1.70
CA GLY A 78 10.05 -17.54 -1.41
C GLY A 78 10.36 -16.18 -0.79
N THR A 79 11.23 -16.21 0.18
CA THR A 79 11.64 -15.04 0.98
C THR A 79 13.00 -14.48 0.62
N ASP A 80 13.75 -15.14 -0.27
CA ASP A 80 15.12 -14.72 -0.65
C ASP A 80 15.37 -14.77 -2.17
N THR A 81 14.42 -14.27 -2.95
CA THR A 81 14.58 -14.12 -4.40
C THR A 81 15.16 -12.73 -4.74
N PRO A 82 15.78 -12.55 -5.91
CA PRO A 82 16.16 -11.21 -6.38
C PRO A 82 15.00 -10.22 -6.38
N LEU A 83 13.79 -10.67 -6.71
CA LEU A 83 12.59 -9.86 -6.65
C LEU A 83 12.28 -9.44 -5.22
N HIS A 84 12.35 -10.35 -4.25
CA HIS A 84 12.09 -10.04 -2.84
C HIS A 84 13.02 -8.94 -2.32
N ARG A 85 14.33 -9.04 -2.58
CA ARG A 85 15.31 -8.01 -2.21
C ARG A 85 15.02 -6.66 -2.87
N LYS A 86 14.62 -6.67 -4.13
CA LYS A 86 14.29 -5.45 -4.89
C LYS A 86 13.01 -4.78 -4.33
N VAL A 87 11.99 -5.57 -4.03
CA VAL A 87 10.74 -5.09 -3.41
C VAL A 87 10.99 -4.54 -2.01
N GLN A 88 11.83 -5.18 -1.21
CA GLN A 88 12.19 -4.68 0.12
C GLN A 88 12.91 -3.32 0.06
N ALA A 89 13.80 -3.13 -0.91
CA ALA A 89 14.43 -1.82 -1.13
C ALA A 89 13.41 -0.74 -1.51
N LEU A 90 12.45 -1.05 -2.39
CA LEU A 90 11.37 -0.13 -2.77
C LEU A 90 10.47 0.25 -1.60
N SER A 91 10.18 -0.69 -0.71
CA SER A 91 9.38 -0.45 0.49
C SER A 91 10.02 0.62 1.39
N GLN A 92 11.35 0.56 1.59
CA GLN A 92 12.07 1.58 2.38
C GLN A 92 12.01 2.97 1.74
N LEU A 93 12.18 3.05 0.43
CA LEU A 93 12.09 4.32 -0.31
C LEU A 93 10.67 4.92 -0.25
N ARG A 94 9.63 4.08 -0.20
CA ARG A 94 8.24 4.50 -0.07
C ARG A 94 7.96 5.22 1.26
N LEU A 95 8.55 4.77 2.35
CA LEU A 95 8.40 5.43 3.66
C LEU A 95 8.97 6.86 3.65
N GLY A 96 10.18 7.04 3.12
CA GLY A 96 10.79 8.37 2.98
C GLY A 96 9.96 9.30 2.10
N ARG A 97 9.39 8.79 1.01
CA ARG A 97 8.53 9.55 0.11
C ARG A 97 7.27 10.08 0.77
N ALA A 98 6.58 9.27 1.58
CA ALA A 98 5.37 9.71 2.27
C ALA A 98 5.66 10.85 3.25
N ARG A 99 6.79 10.79 3.97
CA ARG A 99 7.24 11.87 4.86
C ARG A 99 7.48 13.16 4.09
N GLN A 100 8.18 13.09 2.97
CA GLN A 100 8.42 14.27 2.10
C GLN A 100 7.12 14.88 1.54
N MET A 101 6.10 14.07 1.23
CA MET A 101 4.79 14.58 0.81
C MET A 101 4.10 15.37 1.94
N VAL A 102 4.16 14.87 3.17
CA VAL A 102 3.63 15.57 4.36
C VAL A 102 4.39 16.89 4.58
N GLU A 103 5.72 16.89 4.46
CA GLU A 103 6.53 18.13 4.56
C GLU A 103 6.12 19.16 3.51
N LYS A 104 5.88 18.74 2.26
CA LYS A 104 5.38 19.64 1.21
C LYS A 104 3.99 20.20 1.51
N LEU A 105 3.07 19.38 2.01
CA LEU A 105 1.74 19.83 2.44
C LEU A 105 1.84 20.86 3.56
N ASN A 106 2.72 20.63 4.54
CA ASN A 106 2.98 21.58 5.63
C ASN A 106 3.49 22.93 5.10
N ALA A 107 4.41 22.90 4.13
CA ALA A 107 4.92 24.10 3.47
C ALA A 107 3.85 24.84 2.65
N LEU A 108 2.84 24.14 2.13
CA LEU A 108 1.70 24.70 1.42
C LEU A 108 0.59 25.24 2.35
N GLY A 109 0.77 25.18 3.69
CA GLY A 109 -0.19 25.67 4.66
C GLY A 109 -1.26 24.65 5.08
N TYR A 110 -1.02 23.35 4.83
CA TYR A 110 -1.88 22.23 5.25
C TYR A 110 -1.15 21.37 6.30
N PRO A 111 -1.04 21.81 7.56
CA PRO A 111 -0.24 21.14 8.58
C PRO A 111 -0.77 19.74 8.93
N LEU A 112 0.07 18.75 8.73
CA LEU A 112 -0.16 17.36 9.06
C LEU A 112 1.03 16.81 9.86
N ASP A 113 0.76 15.88 10.79
CA ASP A 113 1.78 15.15 11.52
C ASP A 113 1.94 13.75 10.90
N TYR A 114 3.13 13.47 10.35
CA TYR A 114 3.44 12.18 9.75
C TYR A 114 3.32 11.03 10.76
N ASP A 115 3.75 11.24 12.01
CA ASP A 115 3.74 10.19 13.02
C ASP A 115 2.32 9.88 13.51
N GLU A 116 1.40 10.85 13.48
CA GLU A 116 -0.03 10.64 13.69
C GLU A 116 -0.60 9.77 12.56
N ILE A 117 -0.33 10.12 11.30
CA ILE A 117 -0.77 9.35 10.13
C ILE A 117 -0.21 7.91 10.17
N ALA A 118 1.05 7.74 10.55
CA ALA A 118 1.70 6.43 10.65
C ALA A 118 1.06 5.54 11.73
N ARG A 119 0.67 6.12 12.86
CA ARG A 119 -0.06 5.39 13.93
C ARG A 119 -1.44 4.93 13.46
N GLU A 120 -2.16 5.76 12.72
CA GLU A 120 -3.48 5.42 12.18
C GLU A 120 -3.39 4.38 11.06
N ALA A 121 -2.36 4.46 10.22
CA ALA A 121 -2.14 3.52 9.11
C ALA A 121 -1.87 2.08 9.59
N LYS A 122 -1.40 1.90 10.84
CA LYS A 122 -1.03 0.58 11.40
C LYS A 122 -0.01 -0.20 10.55
N GLY A 123 0.68 0.47 9.64
CA GLY A 123 1.62 -0.14 8.70
C GLY A 123 2.30 0.89 7.79
N SER A 124 2.46 0.57 6.51
CA SER A 124 3.12 1.47 5.55
C SER A 124 2.23 2.66 5.19
N VAL A 125 2.77 3.88 5.33
CA VAL A 125 2.07 5.11 4.94
C VAL A 125 2.16 5.31 3.43
N GLY A 126 1.00 5.36 2.78
CA GLY A 126 0.87 5.71 1.36
C GLY A 126 0.03 6.97 1.14
N ARG A 127 -0.08 7.41 -0.12
CA ARG A 127 -0.92 8.58 -0.51
C ARG A 127 -2.36 8.50 -0.02
N PRO A 128 -3.05 7.33 -0.03
CA PRO A 128 -4.41 7.23 0.51
C PRO A 128 -4.51 7.56 2.01
N HIS A 129 -3.48 7.25 2.80
CA HIS A 129 -3.44 7.61 4.21
C HIS A 129 -3.32 9.13 4.41
N ILE A 130 -2.44 9.78 3.63
CA ILE A 130 -2.29 11.24 3.64
C ILE A 130 -3.60 11.91 3.19
N ALA A 131 -4.25 11.41 2.12
CA ALA A 131 -5.53 11.93 1.65
C ALA A 131 -6.61 11.84 2.73
N ARG A 132 -6.73 10.71 3.44
CA ARG A 132 -7.68 10.56 4.56
C ARG A 132 -7.38 11.54 5.70
N ALA A 133 -6.11 11.75 6.04
CA ALA A 133 -5.71 12.73 7.05
C ALA A 133 -6.10 14.16 6.64
N MET A 134 -5.97 14.52 5.36
CA MET A 134 -6.42 15.83 4.86
C MET A 134 -7.94 15.99 4.97
N VAL A 135 -8.71 14.94 4.68
CA VAL A 135 -10.18 14.94 4.85
C VAL A 135 -10.54 15.10 6.33
N SER A 136 -9.92 14.34 7.22
CA SER A 136 -10.21 14.40 8.67
C SER A 136 -9.90 15.77 9.28
N ARG A 137 -8.94 16.51 8.71
CA ARG A 137 -8.61 17.89 9.11
C ARG A 137 -9.47 18.95 8.42
N GLY A 138 -10.38 18.55 7.52
CA GLY A 138 -11.25 19.47 6.78
C GLY A 138 -10.52 20.31 5.71
N TYR A 139 -9.33 19.89 5.26
CA TYR A 139 -8.57 20.59 4.22
C TYR A 139 -9.12 20.34 2.81
N VAL A 140 -9.80 19.24 2.63
CA VAL A 140 -10.47 18.80 1.41
C VAL A 140 -11.78 18.10 1.76
N ALA A 141 -12.73 18.06 0.83
CA ALA A 141 -14.04 17.45 1.04
C ALA A 141 -13.97 15.91 1.02
N ASP A 142 -13.13 15.36 0.16
CA ASP A 142 -12.95 13.92 0.02
C ASP A 142 -11.53 13.56 -0.45
N THR A 143 -11.24 12.27 -0.50
CA THR A 143 -9.93 11.78 -0.92
C THR A 143 -9.64 12.06 -2.39
N ARG A 144 -10.65 12.14 -3.25
CA ARG A 144 -10.49 12.46 -4.66
C ARG A 144 -9.96 13.89 -4.83
N GLU A 145 -10.57 14.85 -4.12
CA GLU A 145 -10.07 16.23 -4.10
C GLU A 145 -8.62 16.31 -3.59
N ALA A 146 -8.26 15.52 -2.57
CA ALA A 146 -6.89 15.46 -2.07
C ALA A 146 -5.90 15.02 -3.16
N PHE A 147 -6.27 14.01 -3.96
CA PHE A 147 -5.44 13.56 -5.08
C PHE A 147 -5.36 14.61 -6.17
N ASP A 148 -6.50 15.11 -6.64
CA ASP A 148 -6.56 16.04 -7.78
C ASP A 148 -5.79 17.33 -7.51
N ARG A 149 -5.84 17.85 -6.28
CA ARG A 149 -5.20 19.12 -5.93
C ARG A 149 -3.76 18.99 -5.43
N PHE A 150 -3.38 17.88 -4.80
CA PHE A 150 -2.14 17.82 -4.03
C PHE A 150 -1.28 16.58 -4.25
N LEU A 151 -1.86 15.37 -4.43
CA LEU A 151 -1.15 14.11 -4.29
C LEU A 151 -1.00 13.31 -5.59
N ALA A 152 -1.74 13.65 -6.67
CA ALA A 152 -1.60 13.00 -7.96
C ALA A 152 -0.24 13.32 -8.61
N ASP A 153 0.14 12.53 -9.60
CA ASP A 153 1.37 12.74 -10.34
C ASP A 153 1.40 14.16 -10.95
N GLY A 154 2.46 14.93 -10.62
CA GLY A 154 2.60 16.32 -11.01
C GLY A 154 1.94 17.36 -10.10
N ALA A 155 1.14 16.95 -9.12
CA ALA A 155 0.52 17.87 -8.16
C ALA A 155 1.54 18.46 -7.16
N PRO A 156 1.22 19.60 -6.49
CA PRO A 156 2.20 20.37 -5.70
C PRO A 156 2.89 19.60 -4.57
N ALA A 157 2.17 18.69 -3.88
CA ALA A 157 2.76 17.89 -2.82
C ALA A 157 3.26 16.51 -3.31
N TYR A 158 3.14 16.24 -4.61
CA TYR A 158 3.63 14.98 -5.16
C TYR A 158 5.15 14.86 -5.02
N VAL A 159 5.59 13.67 -4.66
CA VAL A 159 6.99 13.24 -4.68
C VAL A 159 7.07 12.01 -5.57
N ALA A 160 7.90 12.06 -6.61
CA ALA A 160 8.14 10.92 -7.46
C ALA A 160 8.77 9.78 -6.64
N GLY A 161 8.27 8.57 -6.81
CA GLY A 161 8.86 7.38 -6.20
C GLY A 161 9.72 6.61 -7.19
N GLU A 162 10.68 5.87 -6.68
CA GLU A 162 11.29 4.83 -7.49
C GLU A 162 10.25 3.75 -7.78
N ARG A 163 10.22 3.31 -9.03
CA ARG A 163 9.32 2.27 -9.53
C ARG A 163 10.16 1.30 -10.35
N LEU A 164 9.70 0.06 -10.43
CA LEU A 164 10.35 -0.93 -11.28
C LEU A 164 10.19 -0.56 -12.75
N SER A 165 11.26 -0.71 -13.53
CA SER A 165 11.22 -0.71 -14.99
C SER A 165 10.92 -2.12 -15.50
N MET A 166 10.22 -2.22 -16.61
CA MET A 166 9.99 -3.49 -17.31
C MET A 166 11.19 -3.93 -18.18
N ALA A 167 12.22 -3.08 -18.29
CA ALA A 167 13.45 -3.37 -19.03
C ALA A 167 14.50 -4.07 -18.16
#